data_cdf2a40fca0727a115afd9e49c056d86
#
_entry.id   cdf2a40fca0727a115afd9e49c056d86
#
_cell.length_a   1.000
_cell.length_b   1.000
_cell.length_c   1.000
_cell.angle_alpha   90.00
_cell.angle_beta   90.00
_cell.angle_gamma   90.00
#
_symmetry.space_group_name_H-M   'P 1'
#
loop_
_entity.id
_entity.type
_entity.pdbx_description
1 polymer ?
#
loop_
_entity_poly.entity_id
_entity_poly.type
_entity_poly.pdbx_seq_one_letter_code
_entity_poly.pdbx_strand_id
1 'polypeptide(L)'
;MENLEKGCITIIIIPFIVTLIGFYNFLYFISIGYGLSLSFIGLSLLIIYFNILNSVSITLCLLLIIYGIRLSSYLIIREFCLKSYKETVQKDINRINSYPILINILSWIFCSLLYTSLASPVYFIIINNAKEHISSYISIGIIIFGFVLEIIADHQKTVAKKKNPKRFVDNGLYRIVRCPNYLGEILMWAGFFLSAIQIYKNLTQFLIALCGFLTLIFIMFGGARRLELRQDKNYADLKEYKKYKETVPIIIPFIPLYSVAKYSWLVG
;
A
#
# COMPACT_ATOMS: atom_id res chain seq x y z
N MET A 1 26.10 -18.51 -5.13
CA MET A 1 26.28 -17.10 -5.49
C MET A 1 25.37 -16.70 -6.65
N GLU A 2 25.36 -17.41 -7.74
CA GLU A 2 24.57 -17.07 -8.97
C GLU A 2 23.06 -16.86 -8.72
N ASN A 3 22.39 -17.72 -7.95
CA ASN A 3 20.97 -17.54 -7.64
C ASN A 3 20.69 -16.34 -6.72
N LEU A 4 21.66 -15.97 -5.88
CA LEU A 4 21.55 -14.83 -4.97
C LEU A 4 21.56 -13.50 -5.77
N GLU A 5 22.46 -13.41 -6.73
CA GLU A 5 22.58 -12.26 -7.61
C GLU A 5 21.36 -12.15 -8.54
N LYS A 6 20.91 -13.27 -9.12
CA LYS A 6 19.69 -13.31 -9.96
C LYS A 6 18.47 -12.81 -9.22
N GLY A 7 18.23 -13.25 -7.99
CA GLY A 7 17.09 -12.81 -7.20
C GLY A 7 17.14 -11.33 -6.83
N CYS A 8 18.32 -10.82 -6.42
CA CYS A 8 18.49 -9.39 -6.13
C CYS A 8 18.20 -8.52 -7.35
N ILE A 9 18.76 -8.87 -8.48
CA ILE A 9 18.53 -8.17 -9.76
C ILE A 9 17.03 -8.22 -10.12
N THR A 10 16.39 -9.37 -9.96
CA THR A 10 14.99 -9.57 -10.33
C THR A 10 14.05 -8.71 -9.51
N ILE A 11 14.19 -8.65 -8.17
CA ILE A 11 13.30 -7.82 -7.33
C ILE A 11 13.46 -6.32 -7.57
N ILE A 12 14.63 -5.89 -8.12
CA ILE A 12 14.86 -4.51 -8.51
C ILE A 12 14.29 -4.25 -9.91
N ILE A 13 14.59 -5.09 -10.90
CA ILE A 13 14.21 -4.85 -12.29
C ILE A 13 12.69 -4.94 -12.51
N ILE A 14 12.00 -5.86 -11.83
CA ILE A 14 10.54 -6.04 -12.01
C ILE A 14 9.77 -4.73 -11.78
N PRO A 15 9.91 -4.02 -10.64
CA PRO A 15 9.21 -2.76 -10.45
C PRO A 15 9.56 -1.71 -11.50
N PHE A 16 10.83 -1.62 -11.91
CA PHE A 16 11.25 -0.68 -12.96
C PHE A 16 10.56 -0.95 -14.29
N ILE A 17 10.39 -2.22 -14.69
CA ILE A 17 9.69 -2.58 -15.93
C ILE A 17 8.18 -2.37 -15.77
N VAL A 18 7.59 -2.89 -14.70
CA VAL A 18 6.13 -2.87 -14.51
C VAL A 18 5.61 -1.45 -14.37
N THR A 19 6.33 -0.59 -13.65
CA THR A 19 5.89 0.79 -13.43
C THR A 19 6.06 1.69 -14.65
N LEU A 20 6.68 1.25 -15.77
CA LEU A 20 6.71 1.99 -17.03
C LEU A 20 5.31 2.40 -17.53
N ILE A 21 4.26 1.64 -17.15
CA ILE A 21 2.87 2.03 -17.45
C ILE A 21 2.49 3.40 -16.87
N GLY A 22 3.21 3.86 -15.84
CA GLY A 22 3.02 5.18 -15.23
C GLY A 22 3.36 6.35 -16.17
N PHE A 23 4.18 6.13 -17.22
CA PHE A 23 4.43 7.15 -18.25
C PHE A 23 3.21 7.37 -19.15
N TYR A 24 2.32 6.40 -19.28
CA TYR A 24 1.04 6.57 -19.96
C TYR A 24 0.05 7.34 -19.10
N ASN A 25 -0.04 7.03 -17.80
CA ASN A 25 -0.87 7.74 -16.83
C ASN A 25 -0.14 7.74 -15.49
N PHE A 26 0.20 8.92 -14.98
CA PHE A 26 0.97 9.09 -13.74
C PHE A 26 0.41 8.30 -12.55
N LEU A 27 -0.91 8.20 -12.44
CA LEU A 27 -1.55 7.44 -11.36
C LEU A 27 -1.18 5.95 -11.39
N TYR A 28 -0.79 5.41 -12.55
CA TYR A 28 -0.41 4.00 -12.67
C TYR A 28 0.92 3.69 -12.01
N PHE A 29 1.79 4.69 -11.76
CA PHE A 29 2.96 4.48 -10.91
C PHE A 29 2.56 3.95 -9.54
N ILE A 30 1.53 4.54 -8.91
CA ILE A 30 1.13 4.29 -7.52
C ILE A 30 -0.12 3.41 -7.39
N SER A 31 -0.69 2.94 -8.48
CA SER A 31 -1.91 2.12 -8.47
C SER A 31 -1.65 0.74 -9.10
N ILE A 32 -1.90 0.59 -10.38
CA ILE A 32 -1.76 -0.68 -11.11
C ILE A 32 -0.31 -1.17 -11.05
N GLY A 33 0.65 -0.26 -11.25
CA GLY A 33 2.08 -0.56 -11.18
C GLY A 33 2.52 -1.09 -9.81
N TYR A 34 1.94 -0.56 -8.73
CA TYR A 34 2.18 -1.03 -7.37
C TYR A 34 1.78 -2.50 -7.21
N GLY A 35 0.51 -2.82 -7.44
CA GLY A 35 0.01 -4.17 -7.22
C GLY A 35 0.66 -5.19 -8.16
N LEU A 36 0.82 -4.87 -9.45
CA LEU A 36 1.48 -5.77 -10.41
C LEU A 36 2.95 -6.02 -10.05
N SER A 37 3.69 -4.98 -9.61
CA SER A 37 5.08 -5.14 -9.18
C SER A 37 5.20 -6.16 -8.04
N LEU A 38 4.36 -6.06 -7.02
CA LEU A 38 4.35 -7.00 -5.90
C LEU A 38 4.00 -8.42 -6.33
N SER A 39 3.00 -8.58 -7.21
CA SER A 39 2.60 -9.88 -7.73
C SER A 39 3.73 -10.54 -8.51
N PHE A 40 4.38 -9.80 -9.41
CA PHE A 40 5.49 -10.35 -10.20
C PHE A 40 6.74 -10.61 -9.37
N ILE A 41 7.04 -9.79 -8.34
CA ILE A 41 8.11 -10.08 -7.37
C ILE A 41 7.80 -11.38 -6.63
N GLY A 42 6.61 -11.53 -6.04
CA GLY A 42 6.23 -12.74 -5.33
C GLY A 42 6.32 -13.99 -6.20
N LEU A 43 5.83 -13.90 -7.44
CA LEU A 43 5.89 -15.00 -8.43
C LEU A 43 7.34 -15.35 -8.81
N SER A 44 8.17 -14.36 -9.08
CA SER A 44 9.57 -14.58 -9.44
C SER A 44 10.37 -15.22 -8.31
N LEU A 45 10.14 -14.79 -7.06
CA LEU A 45 10.78 -15.39 -5.89
C LEU A 45 10.38 -16.85 -5.72
N LEU A 46 9.11 -17.21 -5.93
CA LEU A 46 8.66 -18.59 -5.92
C LEU A 46 9.37 -19.45 -7.00
N ILE A 47 9.53 -18.92 -8.20
CA ILE A 47 10.15 -19.66 -9.31
C ILE A 47 11.66 -19.81 -9.12
N ILE A 48 12.36 -18.72 -8.81
CA ILE A 48 13.84 -18.71 -8.72
C ILE A 48 14.33 -19.56 -7.55
N TYR A 49 13.60 -19.54 -6.43
CA TYR A 49 14.04 -20.14 -5.18
C TYR A 49 13.26 -21.41 -4.80
N PHE A 50 12.48 -21.99 -5.70
CA PHE A 50 11.57 -23.12 -5.46
C PHE A 50 12.17 -24.22 -4.58
N ASN A 51 13.43 -24.59 -4.83
CA ASN A 51 14.10 -25.71 -4.15
C ASN A 51 14.58 -25.41 -2.71
N ILE A 52 14.54 -24.12 -2.27
CA ILE A 52 15.02 -23.72 -0.93
C ILE A 52 13.94 -23.03 -0.09
N LEU A 53 12.74 -22.90 -0.63
CA LEU A 53 11.64 -22.27 0.08
C LEU A 53 11.12 -23.17 1.20
N ASN A 54 10.86 -22.56 2.36
CA ASN A 54 10.10 -23.18 3.45
C ASN A 54 8.64 -22.70 3.46
N SER A 55 7.81 -23.24 4.35
CA SER A 55 6.39 -22.91 4.42
C SER A 55 6.11 -21.42 4.68
N VAL A 56 6.94 -20.76 5.49
CA VAL A 56 6.82 -19.32 5.77
C VAL A 56 7.10 -18.51 4.50
N SER A 57 8.22 -18.78 3.82
CA SER A 57 8.58 -18.02 2.60
C SER A 57 7.60 -18.24 1.46
N ILE A 58 7.09 -19.47 1.28
CA ILE A 58 6.02 -19.75 0.30
C ILE A 58 4.77 -18.93 0.63
N THR A 59 4.32 -18.95 1.90
CA THR A 59 3.14 -18.22 2.33
C THR A 59 3.29 -16.71 2.11
N LEU A 60 4.44 -16.13 2.44
CA LEU A 60 4.70 -14.70 2.23
C LEU A 60 4.72 -14.33 0.75
N CYS A 61 5.32 -15.15 -0.12
CA CYS A 61 5.27 -14.95 -1.58
C CYS A 61 3.84 -15.00 -2.10
N LEU A 62 3.05 -15.99 -1.66
CA LEU A 62 1.63 -16.10 -2.06
C LEU A 62 0.82 -14.89 -1.59
N LEU A 63 1.07 -14.38 -0.37
CA LEU A 63 0.41 -13.17 0.14
C LEU A 63 0.76 -11.93 -0.70
N LEU A 64 2.02 -11.76 -1.14
CA LEU A 64 2.39 -10.70 -2.08
C LEU A 64 1.63 -10.82 -3.41
N ILE A 65 1.53 -12.03 -3.96
CA ILE A 65 0.82 -12.29 -5.23
C ILE A 65 -0.66 -11.94 -5.09
N ILE A 66 -1.31 -12.51 -4.07
CA ILE A 66 -2.76 -12.33 -3.84
C ILE A 66 -3.09 -10.86 -3.58
N TYR A 67 -2.31 -10.20 -2.73
CA TYR A 67 -2.46 -8.78 -2.46
C TYR A 67 -2.33 -7.94 -3.72
N GLY A 68 -1.27 -8.15 -4.47
CA GLY A 68 -1.00 -7.36 -5.68
C GLY A 68 -2.05 -7.58 -6.78
N ILE A 69 -2.51 -8.81 -7.01
CA ILE A 69 -3.61 -9.10 -7.96
C ILE A 69 -4.90 -8.42 -7.49
N ARG A 70 -5.26 -8.57 -6.21
CA ARG A 70 -6.48 -7.94 -5.65
C ARG A 70 -6.46 -6.43 -5.79
N LEU A 71 -5.32 -5.80 -5.42
CA LEU A 71 -5.19 -4.35 -5.48
C LEU A 71 -5.30 -3.84 -6.92
N SER A 72 -4.53 -4.42 -7.84
CA SER A 72 -4.57 -4.05 -9.25
C SER A 72 -5.95 -4.25 -9.86
N SER A 73 -6.60 -5.38 -9.60
CA SER A 73 -7.94 -5.67 -10.09
C SER A 73 -8.98 -4.68 -9.55
N TYR A 74 -8.93 -4.38 -8.24
CA TYR A 74 -9.83 -3.39 -7.62
C TYR A 74 -9.67 -2.01 -8.25
N LEU A 75 -8.43 -1.58 -8.48
CA LEU A 75 -8.14 -0.27 -9.06
C LEU A 75 -8.55 -0.18 -10.53
N ILE A 76 -8.30 -1.24 -11.31
CA ILE A 76 -8.74 -1.35 -12.70
C ILE A 76 -10.28 -1.28 -12.77
N ILE A 77 -10.98 -2.12 -12.00
CA ILE A 77 -12.45 -2.13 -11.98
C ILE A 77 -12.99 -0.74 -11.58
N ARG A 78 -12.39 -0.09 -10.57
CA ARG A 78 -12.81 1.24 -10.12
C ARG A 78 -12.64 2.29 -11.21
N GLU A 79 -11.55 2.24 -11.96
CA GLU A 79 -11.25 3.21 -13.00
C GLU A 79 -12.16 3.02 -14.23
N PHE A 80 -12.37 1.77 -14.66
CA PHE A 80 -13.12 1.50 -15.88
C PHE A 80 -14.64 1.40 -15.67
N CYS A 81 -15.11 0.96 -14.49
CA CYS A 81 -16.53 0.69 -14.26
C CYS A 81 -17.28 1.81 -13.50
N LEU A 82 -16.60 2.71 -12.78
CA LEU A 82 -17.27 3.76 -11.98
C LEU A 82 -17.23 5.12 -12.67
N LYS A 83 -18.31 5.50 -13.39
CA LYS A 83 -18.44 6.80 -14.07
C LYS A 83 -18.16 8.01 -13.16
N SER A 84 -18.68 8.00 -11.92
CA SER A 84 -18.46 9.08 -10.94
C SER A 84 -17.01 9.23 -10.51
N TYR A 85 -16.26 8.14 -10.48
CA TYR A 85 -14.81 8.16 -10.21
C TYR A 85 -14.05 8.75 -11.41
N LYS A 86 -14.43 8.34 -12.62
CA LYS A 86 -13.82 8.81 -13.86
C LYS A 86 -13.95 10.33 -14.02
N GLU A 87 -15.10 10.91 -13.74
CA GLU A 87 -15.33 12.36 -13.81
C GLU A 87 -14.55 13.15 -12.76
N THR A 88 -14.43 12.60 -11.54
CA THR A 88 -13.68 13.26 -10.44
C THR A 88 -12.18 13.19 -10.69
N VAL A 89 -11.69 12.05 -11.16
CA VAL A 89 -10.26 11.79 -11.38
C VAL A 89 -9.79 12.39 -12.72
N GLN A 90 -10.66 12.55 -13.71
CA GLN A 90 -10.27 13.11 -15.01
C GLN A 90 -9.69 14.54 -14.89
N LYS A 91 -10.22 15.35 -13.97
CA LYS A 91 -9.67 16.69 -13.69
C LYS A 91 -8.29 16.61 -13.06
N ASP A 92 -8.09 15.67 -12.15
CA ASP A 92 -6.80 15.43 -11.50
C ASP A 92 -5.81 14.80 -12.49
N ILE A 93 -6.23 13.85 -13.34
CA ILE A 93 -5.41 13.23 -14.38
C ILE A 93 -4.90 14.28 -15.36
N ASN A 94 -5.75 15.18 -15.86
CA ASN A 94 -5.34 16.22 -16.81
C ASN A 94 -4.29 17.16 -16.20
N ARG A 95 -4.41 17.48 -14.91
CA ARG A 95 -3.44 18.28 -14.17
C ARG A 95 -2.12 17.51 -13.95
N ILE A 96 -2.21 16.23 -13.61
CA ILE A 96 -1.06 15.37 -13.27
C ILE A 96 -0.29 14.97 -14.53
N ASN A 97 -0.98 14.70 -15.65
CA ASN A 97 -0.34 14.39 -16.93
C ASN A 97 0.35 15.60 -17.57
N SER A 98 0.13 16.81 -17.05
CA SER A 98 0.89 18.00 -17.45
C SER A 98 2.23 18.18 -16.71
N TYR A 99 2.60 17.25 -15.83
CA TYR A 99 3.88 17.34 -15.13
C TYR A 99 5.07 17.18 -16.10
N PRO A 100 6.17 17.94 -15.88
CA PRO A 100 7.40 17.77 -16.62
C PRO A 100 7.88 16.32 -16.60
N ILE A 101 8.51 15.88 -17.70
CA ILE A 101 9.06 14.52 -17.82
C ILE A 101 10.01 14.15 -16.67
N LEU A 102 10.73 15.13 -16.12
CA LEU A 102 11.61 14.94 -14.98
C LEU A 102 10.87 14.44 -13.74
N ILE A 103 9.66 14.98 -13.46
CA ILE A 103 8.83 14.54 -12.34
C ILE A 103 8.37 13.09 -12.56
N ASN A 104 8.01 12.74 -13.80
CA ASN A 104 7.63 11.37 -14.13
C ASN A 104 8.80 10.39 -13.92
N ILE A 105 10.00 10.75 -14.35
CA ILE A 105 11.22 9.94 -14.17
C ILE A 105 11.54 9.78 -12.69
N LEU A 106 11.51 10.86 -11.90
CA LEU A 106 11.76 10.80 -10.46
C LEU A 106 10.72 9.95 -9.74
N SER A 107 9.44 10.07 -10.11
CA SER A 107 8.36 9.25 -9.56
C SER A 107 8.50 7.79 -9.93
N TRP A 108 8.89 7.49 -11.16
CA TRP A 108 9.19 6.15 -11.63
C TRP A 108 10.29 5.47 -10.80
N ILE A 109 11.43 6.17 -10.62
CA ILE A 109 12.56 5.67 -9.80
C ILE A 109 12.09 5.47 -8.35
N PHE A 110 11.43 6.48 -7.78
CA PHE A 110 10.95 6.44 -6.39
C PHE A 110 9.99 5.27 -6.15
N CYS A 111 8.96 5.09 -6.99
CA CYS A 111 8.00 4.01 -6.86
C CYS A 111 8.67 2.64 -7.02
N SER A 112 9.58 2.49 -8.00
CA SER A 112 10.29 1.24 -8.22
C SER A 112 11.15 0.84 -7.02
N LEU A 113 11.90 1.77 -6.46
CA LEU A 113 12.70 1.55 -5.26
C LEU A 113 11.84 1.26 -4.02
N LEU A 114 10.72 1.95 -3.89
CA LEU A 114 9.78 1.72 -2.79
C LEU A 114 9.22 0.29 -2.83
N TYR A 115 8.75 -0.19 -3.98
CA TYR A 115 8.18 -1.54 -4.11
C TYR A 115 9.22 -2.63 -3.89
N THR A 116 10.45 -2.39 -4.37
CA THR A 116 11.61 -3.24 -4.06
C THR A 116 11.84 -3.31 -2.54
N SER A 117 11.88 -2.16 -1.87
CA SER A 117 12.13 -2.08 -0.43
C SER A 117 11.00 -2.73 0.39
N LEU A 118 9.75 -2.57 -0.02
CA LEU A 118 8.59 -3.20 0.63
C LEU A 118 8.61 -4.72 0.51
N ALA A 119 9.03 -5.26 -0.64
CA ALA A 119 9.14 -6.71 -0.86
C ALA A 119 10.43 -7.31 -0.29
N SER A 120 11.42 -6.50 0.06
CA SER A 120 12.74 -6.94 0.52
C SER A 120 12.74 -7.85 1.75
N PRO A 121 11.82 -7.71 2.75
CA PRO A 121 11.76 -8.65 3.87
C PRO A 121 11.58 -10.10 3.41
N VAL A 122 10.69 -10.34 2.44
CA VAL A 122 10.45 -11.69 1.90
C VAL A 122 11.71 -12.23 1.21
N TYR A 123 12.36 -11.39 0.42
CA TYR A 123 13.63 -11.75 -0.21
C TYR A 123 14.71 -12.08 0.82
N PHE A 124 14.85 -11.29 1.89
CA PHE A 124 15.87 -11.54 2.94
C PHE A 124 15.58 -12.82 3.72
N ILE A 125 14.32 -13.18 3.97
CA ILE A 125 13.96 -14.47 4.57
C ILE A 125 14.49 -15.62 3.73
N ILE A 126 14.32 -15.56 2.41
CA ILE A 126 14.73 -16.61 1.48
C ILE A 126 16.24 -16.72 1.41
N ILE A 127 16.95 -15.62 1.11
CA ILE A 127 18.42 -15.69 0.89
C ILE A 127 19.22 -15.95 2.15
N ASN A 128 18.67 -15.58 3.31
CA ASN A 128 19.29 -15.86 4.60
C ASN A 128 19.05 -17.30 5.06
N ASN A 129 18.29 -18.08 4.26
CA ASN A 129 17.91 -19.47 4.56
C ASN A 129 17.35 -19.60 5.99
N ALA A 130 16.39 -18.73 6.29
CA ALA A 130 15.91 -18.58 7.64
C ALA A 130 15.13 -19.80 8.11
N LYS A 131 15.44 -20.26 9.31
CA LYS A 131 14.59 -21.24 10.00
C LYS A 131 13.25 -20.60 10.33
N GLU A 132 12.23 -21.42 10.42
CA GLU A 132 10.90 -20.98 10.81
C GLU A 132 10.88 -20.57 12.27
N HIS A 133 10.44 -19.35 12.55
CA HIS A 133 10.29 -18.81 13.90
C HIS A 133 8.83 -18.52 14.20
N ILE A 134 8.44 -18.63 15.46
CA ILE A 134 7.07 -18.30 15.89
C ILE A 134 6.68 -16.85 15.54
N SER A 135 7.65 -15.93 15.57
CA SER A 135 7.46 -14.52 15.16
C SER A 135 7.03 -14.39 13.70
N SER A 136 7.52 -15.25 12.80
CA SER A 136 7.13 -15.24 11.39
C SER A 136 5.66 -15.65 11.20
N TYR A 137 5.19 -16.63 11.97
CA TYR A 137 3.78 -17.05 11.95
C TYR A 137 2.85 -15.97 12.54
N ILE A 138 3.26 -15.33 13.65
CA ILE A 138 2.53 -14.17 14.20
C ILE A 138 2.45 -13.04 13.16
N SER A 139 3.55 -12.76 12.47
CA SER A 139 3.61 -11.74 11.43
C SER A 139 2.69 -12.06 10.25
N ILE A 140 2.61 -13.32 9.81
CA ILE A 140 1.64 -13.78 8.81
C ILE A 140 0.20 -13.50 9.28
N GLY A 141 -0.10 -13.76 10.55
CA GLY A 141 -1.40 -13.41 11.14
C GLY A 141 -1.70 -11.91 11.05
N ILE A 142 -0.72 -11.05 11.33
CA ILE A 142 -0.85 -9.59 11.21
C ILE A 142 -1.06 -9.18 9.75
N ILE A 143 -0.34 -9.78 8.80
CA ILE A 143 -0.50 -9.53 7.35
C ILE A 143 -1.94 -9.84 6.92
N ILE A 144 -2.43 -11.03 7.26
CA ILE A 144 -3.78 -11.48 6.90
C ILE A 144 -4.83 -10.57 7.55
N PHE A 145 -4.66 -10.21 8.82
CA PHE A 145 -5.57 -9.31 9.51
C PHE A 145 -5.63 -7.93 8.84
N GLY A 146 -4.48 -7.31 8.54
CA GLY A 146 -4.40 -6.04 7.84
C GLY A 146 -5.05 -6.10 6.45
N PHE A 147 -4.77 -7.15 5.70
CA PHE A 147 -5.33 -7.39 4.37
C PHE A 147 -6.87 -7.54 4.39
N VAL A 148 -7.40 -8.32 5.32
CA VAL A 148 -8.86 -8.50 5.49
C VAL A 148 -9.51 -7.19 5.91
N LEU A 149 -8.89 -6.44 6.83
CA LEU A 149 -9.38 -5.15 7.28
C LEU A 149 -9.49 -4.15 6.12
N GLU A 150 -8.48 -4.11 5.23
CA GLU A 150 -8.50 -3.27 4.02
C GLU A 150 -9.64 -3.67 3.08
N ILE A 151 -9.82 -4.97 2.81
CA ILE A 151 -10.92 -5.49 1.95
C ILE A 151 -12.27 -5.07 2.49
N ILE A 152 -12.52 -5.27 3.79
CA ILE A 152 -13.78 -4.92 4.43
C ILE A 152 -14.02 -3.41 4.37
N ALA A 153 -13.00 -2.61 4.63
CA ALA A 153 -13.08 -1.15 4.56
C ALA A 153 -13.43 -0.67 3.15
N ASP A 154 -12.74 -1.15 2.12
CA ASP A 154 -13.02 -0.81 0.73
C ASP A 154 -14.43 -1.22 0.30
N HIS A 155 -14.88 -2.40 0.73
CA HIS A 155 -16.25 -2.87 0.48
C HIS A 155 -17.29 -1.97 1.15
N GLN A 156 -17.15 -1.68 2.44
CA GLN A 156 -18.06 -0.79 3.18
C GLN A 156 -18.14 0.60 2.53
N LYS A 157 -17.00 1.16 2.14
CA LYS A 157 -16.93 2.45 1.43
C LYS A 157 -17.68 2.40 0.09
N THR A 158 -17.46 1.34 -0.68
CA THR A 158 -18.10 1.16 -1.98
C THR A 158 -19.61 1.05 -1.84
N VAL A 159 -20.11 0.25 -0.90
CA VAL A 159 -21.55 0.09 -0.64
C VAL A 159 -22.16 1.40 -0.14
N ALA A 160 -21.53 2.08 0.82
CA ALA A 160 -22.02 3.35 1.34
C ALA A 160 -22.11 4.44 0.25
N LYS A 161 -21.09 4.51 -0.62
CA LYS A 161 -21.05 5.47 -1.73
C LYS A 161 -22.03 5.13 -2.87
N LYS A 162 -22.32 3.86 -3.11
CA LYS A 162 -23.41 3.46 -4.04
C LYS A 162 -24.77 3.90 -3.50
N LYS A 163 -25.00 3.76 -2.18
CA LYS A 163 -26.27 4.13 -1.54
C LYS A 163 -26.45 5.65 -1.45
N ASN A 164 -25.40 6.38 -1.08
CA ASN A 164 -25.43 7.84 -0.97
C ASN A 164 -24.10 8.47 -1.42
N PRO A 165 -23.93 8.81 -2.71
CA PRO A 165 -22.67 9.33 -3.26
C PRO A 165 -22.22 10.65 -2.63
N LYS A 166 -23.17 11.48 -2.18
CA LYS A 166 -22.90 12.84 -1.66
C LYS A 166 -22.66 12.87 -0.15
N ARG A 167 -22.81 11.74 0.58
CA ARG A 167 -22.55 11.67 2.03
C ARG A 167 -21.16 11.13 2.31
N PHE A 168 -20.50 11.59 3.38
CA PHE A 168 -19.29 10.95 3.91
C PHE A 168 -19.64 9.57 4.52
N VAL A 169 -18.62 8.71 4.68
CA VAL A 169 -18.80 7.36 5.23
C VAL A 169 -18.45 7.38 6.71
N ASP A 170 -19.39 6.99 7.56
CA ASP A 170 -19.32 7.06 9.02
C ASP A 170 -19.85 5.77 9.70
N ASN A 171 -19.95 4.67 8.97
CA ASN A 171 -20.49 3.40 9.45
C ASN A 171 -19.45 2.26 9.42
N GLY A 172 -19.73 1.18 10.16
CA GLY A 172 -18.85 0.01 10.23
C GLY A 172 -17.46 0.38 10.77
N LEU A 173 -16.40 -0.02 10.07
CA LEU A 173 -15.01 0.29 10.44
C LEU A 173 -14.70 1.80 10.45
N TYR A 174 -15.46 2.59 9.69
CA TYR A 174 -15.32 4.05 9.64
C TYR A 174 -15.82 4.75 10.92
N ARG A 175 -16.45 4.02 11.87
CA ARG A 175 -16.71 4.52 13.23
C ARG A 175 -15.50 4.43 14.15
N ILE A 176 -14.56 3.54 13.84
CA ILE A 176 -13.36 3.29 14.66
C ILE A 176 -12.26 4.25 14.26
N VAL A 177 -11.99 4.35 12.95
CA VAL A 177 -11.04 5.29 12.35
C VAL A 177 -11.58 5.80 11.03
N ARG A 178 -11.18 7.01 10.61
CA ARG A 178 -11.69 7.62 9.36
C ARG A 178 -11.07 7.03 8.08
N CYS A 179 -9.92 6.38 8.19
CA CYS A 179 -9.22 5.74 7.07
C CYS A 179 -8.86 4.27 7.40
N PRO A 180 -9.86 3.38 7.60
CA PRO A 180 -9.59 2.00 8.00
C PRO A 180 -8.86 1.18 6.94
N ASN A 181 -9.01 1.50 5.65
CA ASN A 181 -8.25 0.88 4.58
C ASN A 181 -6.74 1.22 4.66
N TYR A 182 -6.39 2.45 5.04
CA TYR A 182 -4.98 2.82 5.25
C TYR A 182 -4.40 2.15 6.50
N LEU A 183 -5.20 2.00 7.56
CA LEU A 183 -4.80 1.21 8.73
C LEU A 183 -4.53 -0.24 8.34
N GLY A 184 -5.40 -0.86 7.53
CA GLY A 184 -5.22 -2.22 7.02
C GLY A 184 -3.91 -2.38 6.26
N GLU A 185 -3.61 -1.46 5.35
CA GLU A 185 -2.38 -1.47 4.58
C GLU A 185 -1.13 -1.28 5.45
N ILE A 186 -1.16 -0.35 6.42
CA ILE A 186 -0.05 -0.17 7.37
C ILE A 186 0.18 -1.44 8.18
N LEU A 187 -0.87 -2.09 8.69
CA LEU A 187 -0.74 -3.33 9.46
C LEU A 187 -0.19 -4.47 8.61
N MET A 188 -0.66 -4.61 7.38
CA MET A 188 -0.15 -5.62 6.46
C MET A 188 1.35 -5.45 6.22
N TRP A 189 1.81 -4.24 5.91
CA TRP A 189 3.24 -3.98 5.69
C TRP A 189 4.07 -4.02 6.95
N ALA A 190 3.50 -3.68 8.11
CA ALA A 190 4.12 -3.95 9.41
C ALA A 190 4.38 -5.45 9.60
N GLY A 191 3.42 -6.29 9.24
CA GLY A 191 3.58 -7.74 9.27
C GLY A 191 4.70 -8.22 8.34
N PHE A 192 4.79 -7.74 7.09
CA PHE A 192 5.90 -8.07 6.20
C PHE A 192 7.26 -7.63 6.76
N PHE A 193 7.37 -6.42 7.30
CA PHE A 193 8.60 -5.94 7.94
C PHE A 193 8.99 -6.80 9.16
N LEU A 194 8.02 -7.09 10.03
CA LEU A 194 8.23 -7.87 11.25
C LEU A 194 8.55 -9.35 10.96
N SER A 195 8.08 -9.91 9.84
CA SER A 195 8.35 -11.31 9.48
C SER A 195 9.85 -11.62 9.36
N ALA A 196 10.66 -10.62 9.02
CA ALA A 196 12.10 -10.75 8.89
C ALA A 196 12.90 -10.15 10.07
N ILE A 197 12.23 -9.70 11.16
CA ILE A 197 12.90 -8.93 12.23
C ILE A 197 14.06 -9.68 12.92
N GLN A 198 13.95 -11.00 13.04
CA GLN A 198 14.98 -11.85 13.62
C GLN A 198 15.94 -12.47 12.55
N ILE A 199 15.74 -12.11 11.29
CA ILE A 199 16.35 -12.76 10.14
C ILE A 199 17.34 -11.83 9.43
N TYR A 200 17.20 -10.52 9.59
CA TYR A 200 18.13 -9.55 9.02
C TYR A 200 19.56 -9.82 9.52
N LYS A 201 20.47 -10.15 8.59
CA LYS A 201 21.86 -10.49 8.93
C LYS A 201 22.76 -9.29 9.20
N ASN A 202 22.38 -8.13 8.69
CA ASN A 202 23.15 -6.89 8.83
C ASN A 202 22.24 -5.66 8.83
N LEU A 203 22.82 -4.54 9.24
CA LEU A 203 22.12 -3.26 9.33
C LEU A 203 21.56 -2.81 7.97
N THR A 204 22.24 -3.11 6.87
CA THR A 204 21.78 -2.70 5.52
C THR A 204 20.46 -3.35 5.17
N GLN A 205 20.29 -4.66 5.38
CA GLN A 205 19.03 -5.36 5.15
C GLN A 205 17.89 -4.76 5.98
N PHE A 206 18.16 -4.54 7.27
CA PHE A 206 17.20 -3.90 8.17
C PHE A 206 16.80 -2.50 7.71
N LEU A 207 17.78 -1.65 7.35
CA LEU A 207 17.52 -0.27 6.92
C LEU A 207 16.77 -0.19 5.59
N ILE A 208 17.04 -1.09 4.63
CA ILE A 208 16.28 -1.15 3.36
C ILE A 208 14.81 -1.43 3.66
N ALA A 209 14.51 -2.46 4.45
CA ALA A 209 13.15 -2.83 4.80
C ALA A 209 12.45 -1.76 5.63
N LEU A 210 13.14 -1.18 6.62
CA LEU A 210 12.63 -0.09 7.46
C LEU A 210 12.31 1.16 6.63
N CYS A 211 13.19 1.54 5.71
CA CYS A 211 12.99 2.68 4.83
C CYS A 211 11.72 2.50 3.98
N GLY A 212 11.52 1.33 3.37
CA GLY A 212 10.30 1.01 2.64
C GLY A 212 9.06 1.14 3.51
N PHE A 213 9.07 0.54 4.70
CA PHE A 213 7.94 0.58 5.62
C PHE A 213 7.62 2.00 6.13
N LEU A 214 8.63 2.77 6.55
CA LEU A 214 8.42 4.16 6.99
C LEU A 214 7.93 5.06 5.87
N THR A 215 8.45 4.88 4.65
CA THR A 215 7.99 5.60 3.46
C THR A 215 6.52 5.30 3.16
N LEU A 216 6.09 4.05 3.29
CA LEU A 216 4.68 3.68 3.15
C LEU A 216 3.81 4.38 4.21
N ILE A 217 4.21 4.35 5.48
CA ILE A 217 3.48 5.06 6.54
C ILE A 217 3.31 6.54 6.18
N PHE A 218 4.40 7.19 5.75
CA PHE A 218 4.36 8.58 5.32
C PHE A 218 3.35 8.82 4.19
N ILE A 219 3.35 7.95 3.16
CA ILE A 219 2.39 8.01 2.04
C ILE A 219 0.96 7.83 2.52
N MET A 220 0.70 6.89 3.46
CA MET A 220 -0.64 6.66 4.00
C MET A 220 -1.16 7.87 4.78
N PHE A 221 -0.32 8.51 5.59
CA PHE A 221 -0.69 9.75 6.28
C PHE A 221 -0.88 10.93 5.31
N GLY A 222 -0.06 11.04 4.26
CA GLY A 222 -0.24 12.02 3.19
C GLY A 222 -1.55 11.81 2.44
N GLY A 223 -1.87 10.56 2.11
CA GLY A 223 -3.16 10.19 1.51
C GLY A 223 -4.35 10.51 2.41
N ALA A 224 -4.23 10.27 3.72
CA ALA A 224 -5.26 10.62 4.69
C ALA A 224 -5.48 12.14 4.77
N ARG A 225 -4.39 12.94 4.73
CA ARG A 225 -4.48 14.40 4.66
C ARG A 225 -5.20 14.88 3.40
N ARG A 226 -4.84 14.35 2.23
CA ARG A 226 -5.55 14.69 0.97
C ARG A 226 -7.03 14.35 1.05
N LEU A 227 -7.37 13.19 1.62
CA LEU A 227 -8.76 12.77 1.80
C LEU A 227 -9.50 13.72 2.75
N GLU A 228 -8.88 14.09 3.88
CA GLU A 228 -9.46 15.01 4.86
C GLU A 228 -9.74 16.37 4.25
N LEU A 229 -8.75 17.00 3.57
CA LEU A 229 -8.92 18.30 2.90
C LEU A 229 -10.06 18.28 1.86
N ARG A 230 -10.19 17.17 1.12
CA ARG A 230 -11.30 16.99 0.18
C ARG A 230 -12.65 16.82 0.88
N GLN A 231 -12.68 16.11 2.00
CA GLN A 231 -13.89 15.95 2.81
C GLN A 231 -14.29 17.27 3.47
N ASP A 232 -13.34 18.04 4.00
CA ASP A 232 -13.59 19.37 4.55
C ASP A 232 -14.23 20.30 3.50
N LYS A 233 -13.68 20.32 2.28
CA LYS A 233 -14.28 21.12 1.18
C LYS A 233 -15.71 20.72 0.85
N ASN A 234 -16.07 19.43 0.98
CA ASN A 234 -17.36 18.93 0.55
C ASN A 234 -18.41 18.88 1.67
N TYR A 235 -17.99 18.82 2.95
CA TYR A 235 -18.88 18.49 4.07
C TYR A 235 -18.71 19.43 5.28
N ALA A 236 -17.88 20.48 5.20
CA ALA A 236 -17.62 21.37 6.33
C ALA A 236 -18.86 22.00 6.96
N ASP A 237 -19.94 22.23 6.17
CA ASP A 237 -21.17 22.84 6.65
C ASP A 237 -22.07 21.87 7.43
N LEU A 238 -21.79 20.56 7.35
CA LEU A 238 -22.59 19.53 8.01
C LEU A 238 -22.17 19.39 9.48
N LYS A 239 -23.08 19.65 10.42
CA LYS A 239 -22.82 19.46 11.86
C LYS A 239 -22.39 18.03 12.20
N GLU A 240 -23.00 17.04 11.53
CA GLU A 240 -22.67 15.62 11.69
C GLU A 240 -21.22 15.32 11.30
N TYR A 241 -20.72 15.92 10.22
CA TYR A 241 -19.34 15.74 9.77
C TYR A 241 -18.35 16.39 10.73
N LYS A 242 -18.64 17.58 11.26
CA LYS A 242 -17.80 18.23 12.28
C LYS A 242 -17.65 17.33 13.49
N LYS A 243 -18.77 16.85 14.04
CA LYS A 243 -18.75 15.92 15.17
C LYS A 243 -17.95 14.64 14.86
N TYR A 244 -18.17 14.05 13.69
CA TYR A 244 -17.45 12.86 13.24
C TYR A 244 -15.93 13.11 13.18
N LYS A 245 -15.51 14.23 12.62
CA LYS A 245 -14.10 14.62 12.51
C LYS A 245 -13.44 14.84 13.87
N GLU A 246 -14.16 15.37 14.86
CA GLU A 246 -13.68 15.66 16.20
C GLU A 246 -13.64 14.43 17.12
N THR A 247 -14.39 13.40 16.81
CA THR A 247 -14.56 12.22 17.69
C THR A 247 -13.90 10.95 17.18
N VAL A 248 -13.68 10.83 15.84
CA VAL A 248 -13.12 9.63 15.23
C VAL A 248 -11.69 9.88 14.75
N PRO A 249 -10.68 9.13 15.27
CA PRO A 249 -9.27 9.30 14.87
C PRO A 249 -9.06 9.04 13.37
N ILE A 250 -8.01 9.63 12.79
CA ILE A 250 -7.81 9.57 11.33
C ILE A 250 -7.39 8.18 10.83
N ILE A 251 -6.39 7.53 11.45
CA ILE A 251 -5.86 6.24 11.01
C ILE A 251 -5.72 5.27 12.18
N ILE A 252 -5.07 5.68 13.29
CA ILE A 252 -4.69 4.77 14.37
C ILE A 252 -5.78 4.82 15.45
N PRO A 253 -6.44 3.69 15.76
CA PRO A 253 -7.45 3.65 16.82
C PRO A 253 -6.82 3.95 18.17
N PHE A 254 -7.59 4.54 19.08
CA PHE A 254 -7.20 4.92 20.45
C PHE A 254 -6.14 6.02 20.56
N ILE A 255 -5.50 6.44 19.45
CA ILE A 255 -4.63 7.61 19.43
C ILE A 255 -5.47 8.83 19.06
N PRO A 256 -5.50 9.91 19.88
CA PRO A 256 -6.36 11.08 19.66
C PRO A 256 -5.82 11.99 18.55
N LEU A 257 -5.43 11.42 17.42
CA LEU A 257 -5.04 12.14 16.22
C LEU A 257 -6.28 12.31 15.32
N TYR A 258 -7.05 13.37 15.58
CA TYR A 258 -8.32 13.63 14.88
C TYR A 258 -8.15 14.39 13.57
N SER A 259 -7.03 15.09 13.35
CA SER A 259 -6.80 15.82 12.11
C SER A 259 -5.32 15.86 11.76
N VAL A 260 -5.05 15.67 10.48
CA VAL A 260 -3.71 15.80 9.86
C VAL A 260 -3.65 16.97 8.86
N ALA A 261 -4.75 17.70 8.67
CA ALA A 261 -4.87 18.78 7.70
C ALA A 261 -3.81 19.89 7.91
N LYS A 262 -3.46 20.19 9.16
CA LYS A 262 -2.48 21.21 9.54
C LYS A 262 -1.02 20.89 9.17
N TYR A 263 -0.70 19.61 8.95
CA TYR A 263 0.67 19.18 8.66
C TYR A 263 0.96 19.29 7.17
N SER A 264 1.30 20.48 6.68
CA SER A 264 1.52 20.76 5.24
C SER A 264 2.65 19.95 4.61
N TRP A 265 3.62 19.49 5.41
CA TRP A 265 4.72 18.63 4.99
C TRP A 265 4.30 17.18 4.67
N LEU A 266 3.12 16.74 5.11
CA LEU A 266 2.53 15.47 4.66
C LEU A 266 2.03 15.65 3.22
N VAL A 267 2.91 15.44 2.27
CA VAL A 267 2.61 15.44 0.84
C VAL A 267 2.38 14.00 0.42
N GLY A 268 1.22 13.67 -0.06
CA GLY A 268 0.89 12.34 -0.52
C GLY A 268 0.11 12.37 -1.82
#